data_7138e45b5cb2c62b11a750961994697a
#
_entry.id   7138e45b5cb2c62b11a750961994697a
#
_cell.length_a   1.000
_cell.length_b   1.000
_cell.length_c   1.000
_cell.angle_alpha   90.00
_cell.angle_beta   90.00
_cell.angle_gamma   90.00
#
_symmetry.space_group_name_H-M   'P 1'
#
loop_
_entity.id
_entity.type
_entity.pdbx_description
1 polymer ?
#
loop_
_entity_poly.entity_id
_entity_poly.type
_entity_poly.pdbx_seq_one_letter_code
_entity_poly.pdbx_strand_id
1 'polypeptide(L)'
;MRAQHPDVVAQIEQQAAETARTQERARIEAIDSSAASVGDAQLVRDAKYGETPCTAEQLALKAMQLQAALGAKHLKDAKADNDESGAAGVGAAPNGGEEGSENDDKAKVDAIVGLYNSTKSQNGGKK
;
A
#
# COMPACT_ATOMS: atom_id res chain seq x y z
N MET A 1 7.86 30.00 48.40
CA MET A 1 9.06 29.19 48.11
C MET A 1 10.12 29.90 47.26
N ARG A 2 9.78 30.62 46.16
CA ARG A 2 10.77 31.33 45.32
C ARG A 2 11.64 32.36 46.10
N ALA A 3 11.11 33.01 47.12
CA ALA A 3 11.81 34.05 47.88
C ALA A 3 12.79 33.51 48.92
N GLN A 4 12.74 32.22 49.26
CA GLN A 4 13.58 31.65 50.33
C GLN A 4 14.80 30.89 49.81
N HIS A 5 14.78 30.40 48.56
CA HIS A 5 15.88 29.63 47.96
C HIS A 5 15.99 29.93 46.46
N PRO A 6 16.39 31.13 46.04
CA PRO A 6 16.44 31.52 44.65
C PRO A 6 17.43 30.66 43.83
N ASP A 7 18.53 30.24 44.42
CA ASP A 7 19.55 29.43 43.77
C ASP A 7 19.05 28.02 43.43
N VAL A 8 18.27 27.43 44.34
CA VAL A 8 17.68 26.09 44.11
C VAL A 8 16.63 26.15 43.02
N VAL A 9 15.81 27.20 42.99
CA VAL A 9 14.81 27.40 41.95
C VAL A 9 15.49 27.58 40.60
N ALA A 10 16.54 28.38 40.50
CA ALA A 10 17.31 28.59 39.28
C ALA A 10 17.93 27.27 38.75
N GLN A 11 18.50 26.44 39.66
CA GLN A 11 19.04 25.13 39.28
C GLN A 11 17.96 24.18 38.74
N ILE A 12 16.78 24.13 39.39
CA ILE A 12 15.66 23.31 38.93
C ILE A 12 15.19 23.78 37.56
N GLU A 13 15.05 25.09 37.34
CA GLU A 13 14.65 25.67 36.06
C GLU A 13 15.67 25.35 34.94
N GLN A 14 16.95 25.42 35.22
CA GLN A 14 18.01 25.04 34.28
C GLN A 14 17.99 23.56 33.96
N GLN A 15 17.89 22.69 34.95
CA GLN A 15 17.80 21.24 34.73
C GLN A 15 16.54 20.86 33.93
N ALA A 16 15.42 21.48 34.25
CA ALA A 16 14.18 21.26 33.50
C ALA A 16 14.31 21.70 32.02
N ALA A 17 14.94 22.85 31.78
CA ALA A 17 15.19 23.35 30.43
C ALA A 17 16.14 22.45 29.62
N GLU A 18 17.22 21.98 30.26
CA GLU A 18 18.17 21.04 29.62
C GLU A 18 17.52 19.69 29.31
N THR A 19 16.75 19.17 30.25
CA THR A 19 16.00 17.94 30.07
C THR A 19 15.00 18.06 28.89
N ALA A 20 14.23 19.14 28.86
CA ALA A 20 13.28 19.42 27.80
C ALA A 20 13.96 19.52 26.42
N ARG A 21 15.10 20.21 26.34
CA ARG A 21 15.89 20.30 25.09
C ARG A 21 16.42 18.96 24.64
N THR A 22 16.88 18.13 25.55
CA THR A 22 17.40 16.80 25.24
C THR A 22 16.28 15.88 24.75
N GLN A 23 15.14 15.90 25.42
CA GLN A 23 13.97 15.12 25.02
C GLN A 23 13.44 15.54 23.65
N GLU A 24 13.36 16.85 23.40
CA GLU A 24 12.89 17.36 22.10
C GLU A 24 13.85 17.01 20.97
N ARG A 25 15.16 17.08 21.24
CA ARG A 25 16.18 16.68 20.27
C ARG A 25 16.07 15.18 19.94
N ALA A 26 15.91 14.33 20.94
CA ALA A 26 15.71 12.89 20.76
C ALA A 26 14.41 12.59 20.00
N ARG A 27 13.32 13.33 20.27
CA ARG A 27 12.05 13.19 19.53
C ARG A 27 12.23 13.51 18.05
N ILE A 28 12.89 14.63 17.73
CA ILE A 28 13.14 15.05 16.34
C ILE A 28 14.02 14.01 15.62
N GLU A 29 15.06 13.51 16.26
CA GLU A 29 15.96 12.51 15.71
C GLU A 29 15.23 11.18 15.41
N ALA A 30 14.34 10.75 16.29
CA ALA A 30 13.51 9.58 16.07
C ALA A 30 12.56 9.76 14.87
N ILE A 31 11.97 10.96 14.70
CA ILE A 31 11.15 11.30 13.54
C ILE A 31 11.99 11.29 12.27
N ASP A 32 13.20 11.85 12.28
CA ASP A 32 14.10 11.86 11.13
C ASP A 32 14.49 10.45 10.70
N SER A 33 14.75 9.58 11.66
CA SER A 33 15.05 8.16 11.39
C SER A 33 13.90 7.42 10.71
N SER A 34 12.66 7.80 11.00
CA SER A 34 11.46 7.19 10.39
C SER A 34 11.00 7.89 9.11
N ALA A 35 11.54 9.05 8.76
CA ALA A 35 11.10 9.89 7.64
C ALA A 35 11.12 9.16 6.30
N ALA A 36 12.14 8.33 6.05
CA ALA A 36 12.27 7.58 4.81
C ALA A 36 11.16 6.53 4.62
N SER A 37 10.69 5.91 5.71
CA SER A 37 9.61 4.93 5.67
C SER A 37 8.23 5.58 5.60
N VAL A 38 8.08 6.80 6.08
CA VAL A 38 6.82 7.57 5.99
C VAL A 38 6.56 8.03 4.54
N GLY A 39 7.60 8.46 3.82
CA GLY A 39 7.52 8.86 2.42
C GLY A 39 6.74 10.16 2.15
N ASP A 40 6.20 10.82 3.19
CA ASP A 40 5.47 12.09 3.11
C ASP A 40 6.23 13.18 3.89
N ALA A 41 6.90 14.06 3.14
CA ALA A 41 7.72 15.12 3.72
C ALA A 41 6.90 16.16 4.50
N GLN A 42 5.64 16.41 4.10
CA GLN A 42 4.76 17.34 4.79
C GLN A 42 4.33 16.76 6.13
N LEU A 43 3.94 15.49 6.15
CA LEU A 43 3.56 14.80 7.38
C LEU A 43 4.72 14.75 8.39
N VAL A 44 5.95 14.52 7.92
CA VAL A 44 7.17 14.55 8.73
C VAL A 44 7.42 15.95 9.30
N ARG A 45 7.26 16.98 8.49
CA ARG A 45 7.44 18.37 8.91
C ARG A 45 6.42 18.77 9.97
N ASP A 46 5.15 18.40 9.77
CA ASP A 46 4.07 18.70 10.71
C ASP A 46 4.25 17.94 12.05
N ALA A 47 4.79 16.72 11.98
CA ALA A 47 5.15 15.97 13.18
C ALA A 47 6.23 16.64 14.02
N LYS A 48 7.19 17.30 13.38
CA LYS A 48 8.28 18.01 14.06
C LYS A 48 7.85 19.38 14.59
N TYR A 49 7.23 20.18 13.73
CA TYR A 49 7.08 21.62 13.89
C TYR A 49 5.64 22.12 13.75
N GLY A 50 4.67 21.24 13.55
CA GLY A 50 3.27 21.60 13.44
C GLY A 50 2.66 22.06 14.75
N GLU A 51 1.41 22.49 14.72
CA GLU A 51 0.68 22.94 15.93
C GLU A 51 0.52 21.83 16.98
N THR A 52 0.50 20.57 16.54
CA THR A 52 0.43 19.40 17.40
C THR A 52 1.60 18.46 17.09
N PRO A 53 2.80 18.74 17.59
CA PRO A 53 3.94 17.86 17.44
C PRO A 53 3.63 16.46 17.98
N CYS A 54 4.16 15.44 17.32
CA CYS A 54 3.91 14.07 17.72
C CYS A 54 5.20 13.25 17.82
N THR A 55 5.11 12.04 18.36
CA THR A 55 6.25 11.11 18.42
C THR A 55 6.43 10.38 17.08
N ALA A 56 7.57 9.70 16.93
CA ALA A 56 7.83 8.89 15.72
C ALA A 56 6.81 7.75 15.54
N GLU A 57 6.36 7.13 16.62
CA GLU A 57 5.33 6.09 16.61
C GLU A 57 3.98 6.63 16.14
N GLN A 58 3.60 7.80 16.64
CA GLN A 58 2.36 8.47 16.23
C GLN A 58 2.43 8.91 14.76
N LEU A 59 3.58 9.36 14.29
CA LEU A 59 3.83 9.67 12.89
C LEU A 59 3.67 8.43 12.01
N ALA A 60 4.27 7.31 12.39
CA ALA A 60 4.15 6.04 11.67
C ALA A 60 2.68 5.59 11.58
N LEU A 61 1.95 5.66 12.69
CA LEU A 61 0.51 5.33 12.71
C LEU A 61 -0.30 6.23 11.76
N LYS A 62 -0.07 7.54 11.78
CA LYS A 62 -0.72 8.50 10.86
C LYS A 62 -0.40 8.18 9.40
N ALA A 63 0.85 7.85 9.09
CA ALA A 63 1.27 7.46 7.74
C ALA A 63 0.55 6.19 7.26
N MET A 64 0.45 5.17 8.11
CA MET A 64 -0.28 3.94 7.78
C MET A 64 -1.77 4.19 7.56
N GLN A 65 -2.40 5.03 8.38
CA GLN A 65 -3.81 5.40 8.21
C GLN A 65 -4.04 6.15 6.90
N LEU A 66 -3.15 7.08 6.54
CA LEU A 66 -3.21 7.82 5.29
C LEU A 66 -3.06 6.89 4.09
N GLN A 67 -2.09 5.98 4.12
CA GLN A 67 -1.89 4.98 3.06
C GLN A 67 -3.10 4.04 2.91
N ALA A 68 -3.68 3.61 4.01
CA ALA A 68 -4.90 2.79 3.99
C ALA A 68 -6.08 3.55 3.38
N ALA A 69 -6.26 4.82 3.72
CA ALA A 69 -7.31 5.67 3.16
C ALA A 69 -7.12 5.91 1.65
N LEU A 70 -5.88 6.14 1.21
CA LEU A 70 -5.54 6.27 -0.21
C LEU A 70 -5.78 4.96 -0.97
N GLY A 71 -5.38 3.84 -0.40
CA GLY A 71 -5.63 2.51 -0.98
C GLY A 71 -7.13 2.23 -1.14
N ALA A 72 -7.94 2.52 -0.13
CA ALA A 72 -9.39 2.38 -0.19
C ALA A 72 -10.02 3.29 -1.26
N LYS A 73 -9.52 4.53 -1.39
CA LYS A 73 -9.95 5.46 -2.44
C LYS A 73 -9.62 4.92 -3.82
N HIS A 74 -8.39 4.46 -4.06
CA HIS A 74 -7.98 3.88 -5.35
C HIS A 74 -8.80 2.66 -5.74
N LEU A 75 -9.11 1.78 -4.79
CA LEU A 75 -9.99 0.64 -5.05
C LEU A 75 -11.40 1.06 -5.44
N LYS A 76 -11.94 2.10 -4.78
CA LYS A 76 -13.25 2.65 -5.10
C LYS A 76 -13.27 3.30 -6.48
N ASP A 77 -12.25 4.07 -6.81
CA ASP A 77 -12.11 4.73 -8.11
C ASP A 77 -11.96 3.69 -9.23
N ALA A 78 -11.09 2.68 -9.05
CA ALA A 78 -10.92 1.60 -10.00
C ALA A 78 -12.21 0.78 -10.22
N LYS A 79 -12.99 0.57 -9.15
CA LYS A 79 -14.29 -0.09 -9.27
C LYS A 79 -15.28 0.77 -10.06
N ALA A 80 -15.34 2.08 -9.80
CA ALA A 80 -16.19 3.01 -10.53
C ALA A 80 -15.83 3.06 -12.02
N ASP A 81 -14.53 3.13 -12.35
CA ASP A 81 -14.04 3.10 -13.73
C ASP A 81 -14.39 1.79 -14.44
N ASN A 82 -14.29 0.67 -13.73
CA ASN A 82 -14.68 -0.64 -14.24
C ASN A 82 -16.19 -0.74 -14.50
N ASP A 83 -17.00 -0.22 -13.61
CA ASP A 83 -18.45 -0.19 -13.74
C ASP A 83 -18.88 0.75 -14.91
N GLU A 84 -18.22 1.91 -15.07
CA GLU A 84 -18.49 2.88 -16.13
C GLU A 84 -18.01 2.40 -17.49
N SER A 85 -16.88 1.71 -17.57
CA SER A 85 -16.33 1.16 -18.82
C SER A 85 -17.08 -0.07 -19.33
N GLY A 86 -18.02 -0.63 -18.55
CA GLY A 86 -18.74 -1.87 -18.88
C GLY A 86 -17.86 -3.13 -18.82
N ALA A 87 -16.61 -2.99 -18.36
CA ALA A 87 -15.65 -4.09 -18.26
C ALA A 87 -16.05 -5.13 -17.20
N ALA A 88 -16.98 -4.79 -16.33
CA ALA A 88 -17.56 -5.73 -15.37
C ALA A 88 -18.25 -6.95 -16.02
N GLY A 89 -18.61 -6.84 -17.30
CA GLY A 89 -19.18 -7.95 -18.07
C GLY A 89 -18.15 -8.78 -18.83
N VAL A 90 -16.90 -8.34 -18.89
CA VAL A 90 -15.81 -9.14 -19.42
C VAL A 90 -15.30 -9.99 -18.26
N GLY A 91 -15.90 -11.15 -18.10
CA GLY A 91 -15.45 -12.13 -17.12
C GLY A 91 -13.95 -12.26 -17.21
N ALA A 92 -13.27 -11.78 -16.16
CA ALA A 92 -11.89 -12.06 -15.99
C ALA A 92 -11.78 -13.55 -15.83
N ALA A 93 -11.10 -14.08 -16.74
CA ALA A 93 -10.47 -15.36 -16.67
C ALA A 93 -11.00 -16.36 -17.63
N PRO A 94 -10.05 -16.91 -18.30
CA PRO A 94 -10.12 -18.30 -18.62
C PRO A 94 -9.83 -19.10 -17.34
N ASN A 95 -10.63 -18.95 -16.32
CA ASN A 95 -10.74 -20.05 -15.41
C ASN A 95 -11.88 -20.89 -15.93
N GLY A 96 -11.53 -21.91 -16.67
CA GLY A 96 -12.37 -23.04 -16.91
C GLY A 96 -12.94 -23.50 -15.57
N GLY A 97 -14.18 -23.19 -15.35
CA GLY A 97 -14.86 -23.49 -14.11
C GLY A 97 -16.32 -23.19 -14.19
N GLU A 98 -16.90 -23.23 -15.33
CA GLU A 98 -18.28 -23.67 -15.45
C GLU A 98 -18.27 -24.94 -16.33
N GLU A 99 -18.86 -25.95 -15.79
CA GLU A 99 -19.22 -27.20 -16.44
C GLU A 99 -19.98 -26.94 -17.75
N GLY A 100 -19.28 -26.38 -18.71
CA GLY A 100 -19.64 -26.54 -20.12
C GLY A 100 -19.33 -27.98 -20.42
N SER A 101 -20.37 -28.74 -20.58
CA SER A 101 -20.45 -30.15 -20.84
C SER A 101 -19.15 -30.71 -21.42
N GLU A 102 -18.54 -31.71 -20.74
CA GLU A 102 -17.38 -32.50 -21.20
C GLU A 102 -17.49 -32.96 -22.66
N ASN A 103 -18.68 -32.92 -23.23
CA ASN A 103 -18.95 -33.23 -24.61
C ASN A 103 -18.55 -32.15 -25.62
N ASP A 104 -18.60 -30.87 -25.27
CA ASP A 104 -18.25 -29.78 -26.19
C ASP A 104 -16.76 -29.63 -26.41
N ASP A 105 -15.96 -29.80 -25.35
CA ASP A 105 -14.51 -29.73 -25.46
C ASP A 105 -13.94 -30.97 -26.15
N LYS A 106 -14.50 -32.12 -25.90
CA LYS A 106 -14.14 -33.34 -26.63
C LYS A 106 -14.46 -33.23 -28.12
N ALA A 107 -15.60 -32.67 -28.50
CA ALA A 107 -15.97 -32.45 -29.90
C ALA A 107 -15.00 -31.48 -30.59
N LYS A 108 -14.54 -30.44 -29.91
CA LYS A 108 -13.54 -29.48 -30.44
C LYS A 108 -12.18 -30.13 -30.61
N VAL A 109 -11.73 -30.93 -29.63
CA VAL A 109 -10.46 -31.66 -29.68
C VAL A 109 -10.49 -32.70 -30.80
N ASP A 110 -11.58 -33.47 -30.93
CA ASP A 110 -11.74 -34.46 -31.98
C ASP A 110 -11.76 -33.84 -33.40
N ALA A 111 -12.35 -32.64 -33.56
CA ALA A 111 -12.34 -31.89 -34.81
C ALA A 111 -10.91 -31.42 -35.18
N ILE A 112 -10.13 -30.94 -34.22
CA ILE A 112 -8.74 -30.51 -34.45
C ILE A 112 -7.84 -31.70 -34.78
N VAL A 113 -7.99 -32.82 -34.08
CA VAL A 113 -7.23 -34.06 -34.31
C VAL A 113 -7.62 -34.64 -35.67
N GLY A 114 -8.89 -34.61 -36.04
CA GLY A 114 -9.37 -35.02 -37.36
C GLY A 114 -8.77 -34.23 -38.51
N LEU A 115 -8.71 -32.90 -38.35
CA LEU A 115 -8.10 -32.00 -39.31
C LEU A 115 -6.59 -32.24 -39.47
N TYR A 116 -5.89 -32.46 -38.37
CA TYR A 116 -4.45 -32.76 -38.38
C TYR A 116 -4.15 -34.08 -39.08
N ASN A 117 -4.93 -35.12 -38.80
CA ASN A 117 -4.75 -36.43 -39.40
C ASN A 117 -5.10 -36.43 -40.93
N SER A 118 -6.08 -35.65 -41.37
CA SER A 118 -6.42 -35.52 -42.77
C SER A 118 -5.33 -34.81 -43.59
N THR A 119 -4.69 -33.77 -43.01
CA THR A 119 -3.57 -33.07 -43.67
C THR A 119 -2.32 -33.93 -43.74
N LYS A 120 -2.07 -34.78 -42.74
CA LYS A 120 -0.95 -35.73 -42.75
C LYS A 120 -1.12 -36.83 -43.77
N SER A 121 -2.35 -37.31 -44.01
CA SER A 121 -2.64 -38.34 -44.99
C SER A 121 -2.45 -37.87 -46.45
N GLN A 122 -2.67 -36.58 -46.73
CA GLN A 122 -2.46 -36.00 -48.05
C GLN A 122 -1.00 -35.76 -48.43
N ASN A 123 -0.12 -35.65 -47.42
CA ASN A 123 1.31 -35.36 -47.66
C ASN A 123 2.19 -36.62 -47.72
N GLY A 124 1.62 -37.82 -47.52
CA GLY A 124 2.31 -39.09 -47.55
C GLY A 124 2.29 -39.82 -48.90
N GLY A 125 1.75 -39.23 -49.94
CA GLY A 125 1.48 -39.90 -51.25
C GLY A 125 2.26 -39.34 -52.44
N LYS A 126 3.54 -38.95 -52.30
CA LYS A 126 4.45 -38.74 -53.43
C LYS A 126 5.79 -39.43 -53.16
N LYS A 127 5.86 -40.63 -53.63
CA LYS A 127 7.10 -41.24 -54.10
C LYS A 127 7.04 -41.38 -55.56
#